data_bec6174c72d7d378eb0a0fdbbf906ed8
#
_entry.id   bec6174c72d7d378eb0a0fdbbf906ed8
#
_cell.length_a   1.000
_cell.length_b   1.000
_cell.length_c   1.000
_cell.angle_alpha   90.00
_cell.angle_beta   90.00
_cell.angle_gamma   90.00
#
_symmetry.space_group_name_H-M   'P 1'
#
loop_
_entity.id
_entity.type
_entity.pdbx_description
1 polymer ?
#
loop_
_entity_poly.entity_id
_entity_poly.type
_entity_poly.pdbx_seq_one_letter_code
_entity_poly.pdbx_strand_id
1 'polypeptide(L)'
;LPLIEQRGSLTLGRHSQKGVLDKLHERIGQAGGTAEWVDRDQAMALFPALLADKFDLGVHETDAQDIDVNTLLQAYLKSAKRNGAVLATNTPVLAIERQEGKWRIRTQDEDYTASVMVNASGGWADAVAHLAGVAPIGITPYKRTAFTFPLLPGAEGAHWPHVCNADYQWYVKPEHGCFMGS
;
A
#
# COMPACT_ATOMS: atom_id res chain seq x y z
N LEU A 1 5.20 10.73 -15.90
CA LEU A 1 5.84 10.41 -14.62
C LEU A 1 6.39 8.98 -14.68
N PRO A 2 7.54 8.70 -14.07
CA PRO A 2 8.04 7.34 -13.96
C PRO A 2 7.07 6.50 -13.10
N LEU A 3 6.96 5.21 -13.39
CA LEU A 3 6.11 4.30 -12.61
C LEU A 3 6.63 4.12 -11.18
N ILE A 4 7.94 4.17 -11.03
CA ILE A 4 8.66 3.97 -9.78
C ILE A 4 9.62 5.16 -9.61
N GLU A 5 9.68 5.73 -8.40
CA GLU A 5 10.55 6.84 -8.06
C GLU A 5 11.27 6.55 -6.73
N GLN A 6 12.58 6.83 -6.68
CA GLN A 6 13.39 6.69 -5.46
C GLN A 6 12.84 7.61 -4.36
N ARG A 7 12.59 7.05 -3.18
CA ARG A 7 12.06 7.79 -2.03
C ARG A 7 12.90 7.59 -0.77
N GLY A 8 13.23 6.35 -0.44
CA GLY A 8 13.72 5.93 0.87
C GLY A 8 12.57 5.81 1.89
N SER A 9 12.80 5.01 2.91
CA SER A 9 11.87 4.82 4.04
C SER A 9 12.62 4.85 5.37
N LEU A 10 12.19 5.70 6.30
CA LEU A 10 12.80 5.90 7.60
C LEU A 10 11.84 5.44 8.71
N THR A 11 12.18 4.36 9.39
CA THR A 11 11.41 3.85 10.52
C THR A 11 12.09 4.26 11.83
N LEU A 12 11.38 5.02 12.66
CA LEU A 12 11.90 5.62 13.89
C LEU A 12 11.41 4.89 15.14
N GLY A 13 12.24 4.80 16.16
CA GLY A 13 11.86 4.18 17.43
C GLY A 13 12.65 4.69 18.63
N ARG A 14 12.21 4.28 19.82
CA ARG A 14 12.93 4.44 21.09
C ARG A 14 13.95 3.32 21.27
N HIS A 15 14.91 3.53 22.15
CA HIS A 15 15.84 2.44 22.56
C HIS A 15 15.10 1.19 23.02
N SER A 16 13.94 1.33 23.69
CA SER A 16 13.08 0.21 24.10
C SER A 16 12.49 -0.59 22.92
N GLN A 17 12.42 0.01 21.73
CA GLN A 17 11.90 -0.60 20.50
C GLN A 17 13.01 -1.14 19.59
N LYS A 18 14.27 -1.10 20.05
CA LYS A 18 15.41 -1.55 19.25
C LYS A 18 15.21 -2.96 18.68
N GLY A 19 14.67 -3.88 19.45
CA GLY A 19 14.42 -5.26 18.97
C GLY A 19 13.41 -5.35 17.82
N VAL A 20 12.48 -4.39 17.68
CA VAL A 20 11.59 -4.29 16.52
C VAL A 20 12.36 -3.78 15.29
N LEU A 21 13.19 -2.76 15.50
CA LEU A 21 14.03 -2.20 14.45
C LEU A 21 15.13 -3.17 13.99
N ASP A 22 15.71 -3.99 14.89
CA ASP A 22 16.66 -5.05 14.53
C ASP A 22 16.02 -6.05 13.54
N LYS A 23 14.81 -6.50 13.84
CA LYS A 23 14.06 -7.41 12.96
C LYS A 23 13.70 -6.75 11.60
N LEU A 24 13.40 -5.47 11.60
CA LEU A 24 13.14 -4.73 10.35
C LEU A 24 14.40 -4.68 9.50
N HIS A 25 15.52 -4.25 10.09
CA HIS A 25 16.82 -4.15 9.42
C HIS A 25 17.23 -5.50 8.80
N GLU A 26 17.14 -6.58 9.58
CA GLU A 26 17.44 -7.93 9.12
C GLU A 26 16.51 -8.36 7.96
N ARG A 27 15.21 -8.12 8.08
CA ARG A 27 14.23 -8.47 7.04
C ARG A 27 14.45 -7.74 5.73
N ILE A 28 14.82 -6.45 5.77
CA ILE A 28 15.16 -5.69 4.56
C ILE A 28 16.38 -6.33 3.88
N GLY A 29 17.44 -6.65 4.63
CA GLY A 29 18.63 -7.30 4.09
C GLY A 29 18.34 -8.69 3.52
N GLN A 30 17.50 -9.49 4.16
CA GLN A 30 17.06 -10.81 3.64
C GLN A 30 16.26 -10.69 2.34
N ALA A 31 15.52 -9.60 2.16
CA ALA A 31 14.79 -9.30 0.93
C ALA A 31 15.70 -8.73 -0.20
N GLY A 32 16.99 -8.52 0.07
CA GLY A 32 17.94 -7.95 -0.88
C GLY A 32 17.94 -6.42 -0.92
N GLY A 33 17.26 -5.75 0.02
CA GLY A 33 17.25 -4.30 0.18
C GLY A 33 18.44 -3.80 0.99
N THR A 34 18.62 -2.49 0.99
CA THR A 34 19.69 -1.79 1.72
C THR A 34 19.12 -1.04 2.91
N ALA A 35 19.51 -1.44 4.11
CA ALA A 35 19.10 -0.80 5.36
C ALA A 35 20.31 -0.27 6.13
N GLU A 36 20.21 0.94 6.63
CA GLU A 36 21.22 1.62 7.43
C GLU A 36 20.64 2.00 8.79
N TRP A 37 21.44 1.82 9.85
CA TRP A 37 21.12 2.39 11.14
C TRP A 37 21.38 3.89 11.11
N VAL A 38 20.46 4.67 11.64
CA VAL A 38 20.62 6.12 11.78
C VAL A 38 20.40 6.53 13.23
N ASP A 39 21.24 7.42 13.69
CA ASP A 39 21.04 8.12 14.96
C ASP A 39 20.05 9.28 14.79
N ARG A 40 19.82 10.02 15.87
CA ARG A 40 18.89 11.15 15.88
C ARG A 40 19.29 12.26 14.90
N ASP A 41 20.56 12.62 14.86
CA ASP A 41 21.06 13.74 14.05
C ASP A 41 20.99 13.37 12.56
N GLN A 42 21.37 12.16 12.21
CA GLN A 42 21.24 11.60 10.86
C GLN A 42 19.77 11.54 10.40
N ALA A 43 18.86 11.06 11.27
CA ALA A 43 17.43 11.02 10.96
C ALA A 43 16.84 12.43 10.74
N MET A 44 17.23 13.41 11.57
CA MET A 44 16.81 14.81 11.39
C MET A 44 17.42 15.46 10.14
N ALA A 45 18.61 15.05 9.72
CA ALA A 45 19.18 15.50 8.44
C ALA A 45 18.37 14.95 7.23
N LEU A 46 17.88 13.71 7.32
CA LEU A 46 17.02 13.10 6.29
C LEU A 46 15.61 13.71 6.25
N PHE A 47 15.05 14.04 7.41
CA PHE A 47 13.70 14.60 7.53
C PHE A 47 13.70 15.71 8.60
N PRO A 48 14.00 16.97 8.25
CA PRO A 48 14.19 18.07 9.19
C PRO A 48 12.95 18.47 10.02
N ALA A 49 11.76 18.02 9.63
CA ALA A 49 10.53 18.30 10.35
C ALA A 49 10.28 17.36 11.56
N LEU A 50 11.17 16.43 11.84
CA LEU A 50 11.06 15.53 12.98
C LEU A 50 11.25 16.28 14.32
N LEU A 51 10.54 15.80 15.33
CA LEU A 51 10.72 16.25 16.71
C LEU A 51 11.77 15.38 17.40
N ALA A 52 12.94 15.94 17.69
CA ALA A 52 14.11 15.23 18.20
C ALA A 52 13.86 14.46 19.52
N ASP A 53 12.89 14.91 20.34
CA ASP A 53 12.52 14.29 21.61
C ASP A 53 11.59 13.07 21.45
N LYS A 54 11.13 12.74 20.24
CA LYS A 54 10.14 11.68 20.00
C LYS A 54 10.72 10.33 19.61
N PHE A 55 12.00 10.28 19.29
CA PHE A 55 12.71 9.04 18.91
C PHE A 55 14.16 9.09 19.38
N ASP A 56 14.85 7.97 19.33
CA ASP A 56 16.26 7.85 19.73
C ASP A 56 17.15 7.35 18.58
N LEU A 57 16.60 6.50 17.71
CA LEU A 57 17.30 5.87 16.58
C LEU A 57 16.31 5.48 15.49
N GLY A 58 16.82 5.10 14.33
CA GLY A 58 15.99 4.62 13.24
C GLY A 58 16.70 3.64 12.31
N VAL A 59 15.92 3.07 11.41
CA VAL A 59 16.39 2.28 10.26
C VAL A 59 15.97 3.01 9.00
N HIS A 60 16.93 3.34 8.16
CA HIS A 60 16.73 3.95 6.85
C HIS A 60 16.91 2.90 5.76
N GLU A 61 15.83 2.54 5.08
CA GLU A 61 15.83 1.74 3.86
C GLU A 61 16.05 2.67 2.68
N THR A 62 17.27 2.69 2.17
CA THR A 62 17.72 3.71 1.20
C THR A 62 17.18 3.47 -0.20
N ASP A 63 16.86 2.25 -0.56
CA ASP A 63 16.38 1.81 -1.87
C ASP A 63 14.86 1.63 -1.95
N ALA A 64 14.13 1.99 -0.90
CA ALA A 64 12.65 2.04 -0.94
C ALA A 64 12.17 3.05 -1.99
N GLN A 65 11.10 2.70 -2.69
CA GLN A 65 10.58 3.46 -3.82
C GLN A 65 9.09 3.75 -3.68
N ASP A 66 8.66 4.88 -4.20
CA ASP A 66 7.25 5.18 -4.43
C ASP A 66 6.78 4.54 -5.74
N ILE A 67 5.53 4.10 -5.74
CA ILE A 67 4.86 3.58 -6.94
C ILE A 67 3.68 4.50 -7.27
N ASP A 68 3.60 4.95 -8.53
CA ASP A 68 2.36 5.56 -9.05
C ASP A 68 1.33 4.46 -9.28
N VAL A 69 0.50 4.21 -8.25
CA VAL A 69 -0.52 3.15 -8.24
C VAL A 69 -1.55 3.35 -9.35
N ASN A 70 -1.92 4.60 -9.66
CA ASN A 70 -2.88 4.86 -10.73
C ASN A 70 -2.28 4.54 -12.11
N THR A 71 -1.06 4.99 -12.37
CA THR A 71 -0.36 4.66 -13.63
C THR A 71 -0.18 3.15 -13.78
N LEU A 72 0.18 2.43 -12.72
CA LEU A 72 0.27 0.97 -12.72
C LEU A 72 -1.08 0.32 -13.06
N LEU A 73 -2.15 0.72 -12.39
CA LEU A 73 -3.50 0.21 -12.64
C LEU A 73 -3.92 0.45 -14.09
N GLN A 74 -3.72 1.67 -14.60
CA GLN A 74 -4.08 2.01 -15.98
C GLN A 74 -3.26 1.21 -17.00
N ALA A 75 -1.99 0.93 -16.72
CA ALA A 75 -1.15 0.09 -17.58
C ALA A 75 -1.70 -1.35 -17.67
N TYR A 76 -2.07 -1.95 -16.53
CA TYR A 76 -2.69 -3.28 -16.51
C TYR A 76 -4.04 -3.30 -17.23
N LEU A 77 -4.92 -2.34 -16.96
CA LEU A 77 -6.23 -2.25 -17.63
C LEU A 77 -6.09 -2.08 -19.14
N LYS A 78 -5.17 -1.23 -19.59
CA LYS A 78 -4.88 -1.04 -21.01
C LYS A 78 -4.36 -2.32 -21.65
N SER A 79 -3.47 -3.04 -20.99
CA SER A 79 -2.96 -4.32 -21.45
C SER A 79 -4.07 -5.38 -21.54
N ALA A 80 -4.88 -5.51 -20.48
CA ALA A 80 -6.01 -6.44 -20.48
C ALA A 80 -6.99 -6.16 -21.63
N LYS A 81 -7.38 -4.90 -21.83
CA LYS A 81 -8.28 -4.51 -22.94
C LYS A 81 -7.69 -4.81 -24.31
N ARG A 82 -6.39 -4.59 -24.52
CA ARG A 82 -5.71 -4.96 -25.77
C ARG A 82 -5.75 -6.47 -26.04
N ASN A 83 -5.81 -7.29 -25.00
CA ASN A 83 -5.91 -8.74 -25.09
C ASN A 83 -7.40 -9.22 -25.06
N GLY A 84 -8.34 -8.34 -25.33
CA GLY A 84 -9.75 -8.69 -25.46
C GLY A 84 -10.55 -8.76 -24.16
N ALA A 85 -9.99 -8.33 -23.02
CA ALA A 85 -10.76 -8.25 -21.77
C ALA A 85 -11.79 -7.13 -21.82
N VAL A 86 -12.96 -7.39 -21.25
CA VAL A 86 -14.04 -6.41 -21.04
C VAL A 86 -13.99 -5.95 -19.59
N LEU A 87 -14.02 -4.63 -19.38
CA LEU A 87 -14.14 -4.02 -18.06
C LEU A 87 -15.58 -3.51 -17.91
N ALA A 88 -16.35 -4.13 -17.04
CA ALA A 88 -17.65 -3.66 -16.61
C ALA A 88 -17.49 -2.88 -15.30
N THR A 89 -17.79 -1.59 -15.30
CA THR A 89 -17.78 -0.71 -14.14
C THR A 89 -19.21 -0.41 -13.70
N ASN A 90 -19.39 -0.06 -12.41
CA ASN A 90 -20.71 0.19 -11.82
C ASN A 90 -21.67 -1.03 -11.95
N THR A 91 -21.09 -2.23 -11.97
CA THR A 91 -21.80 -3.48 -12.21
C THR A 91 -21.69 -4.35 -10.95
N PRO A 92 -22.50 -4.09 -9.92
CA PRO A 92 -22.47 -4.87 -8.70
C PRO A 92 -22.91 -6.30 -8.95
N VAL A 93 -22.16 -7.26 -8.40
CA VAL A 93 -22.52 -8.68 -8.43
C VAL A 93 -23.60 -8.95 -7.39
N LEU A 94 -24.74 -9.47 -7.83
CA LEU A 94 -25.91 -9.72 -7.01
C LEU A 94 -26.00 -11.17 -6.54
N ALA A 95 -25.59 -12.13 -7.37
CA ALA A 95 -25.57 -13.56 -7.05
C ALA A 95 -24.49 -14.27 -7.86
N ILE A 96 -24.01 -15.36 -7.33
CA ILE A 96 -23.02 -16.24 -7.98
C ILE A 96 -23.50 -17.68 -7.77
N GLU A 97 -23.67 -18.41 -8.83
CA GLU A 97 -24.18 -19.77 -8.82
C GLU A 97 -23.30 -20.69 -9.67
N ARG A 98 -23.25 -21.98 -9.32
CA ARG A 98 -22.63 -22.99 -10.16
C ARG A 98 -23.70 -23.72 -10.94
N GLN A 99 -23.67 -23.62 -12.26
CA GLN A 99 -24.65 -24.25 -13.15
C GLN A 99 -23.89 -24.95 -14.28
N GLU A 100 -24.18 -26.24 -14.49
CA GLU A 100 -23.58 -27.09 -15.55
C GLU A 100 -22.05 -27.03 -15.59
N GLY A 101 -21.40 -27.00 -14.42
CA GLY A 101 -19.94 -26.93 -14.31
C GLY A 101 -19.32 -25.54 -14.54
N LYS A 102 -20.12 -24.52 -14.87
CA LYS A 102 -19.70 -23.14 -15.05
C LYS A 102 -20.17 -22.25 -13.91
N TRP A 103 -19.52 -21.11 -13.75
CA TRP A 103 -19.97 -20.04 -12.88
C TRP A 103 -20.93 -19.12 -13.64
N ARG A 104 -22.10 -18.87 -13.09
CA ARG A 104 -23.02 -17.83 -13.52
C ARG A 104 -22.98 -16.71 -12.51
N ILE A 105 -22.60 -15.53 -12.97
CA ILE A 105 -22.49 -14.31 -12.18
C ILE A 105 -23.64 -13.38 -12.62
N ARG A 106 -24.57 -13.13 -11.72
CA ARG A 106 -25.73 -12.29 -11.98
C ARG A 106 -25.44 -10.86 -11.52
N THR A 107 -25.73 -9.90 -12.39
CA THR A 107 -25.67 -8.47 -12.09
C THR A 107 -27.05 -7.83 -12.29
N GLN A 108 -27.12 -6.52 -12.17
CA GLN A 108 -28.38 -5.80 -12.40
C GLN A 108 -28.79 -5.81 -13.88
N ASP A 109 -27.80 -5.66 -14.77
CA ASP A 109 -28.04 -5.41 -16.19
C ASP A 109 -27.95 -6.68 -17.03
N GLU A 110 -27.04 -7.58 -16.73
CA GLU A 110 -26.79 -8.80 -17.50
C GLU A 110 -26.17 -9.91 -16.63
N ASP A 111 -26.19 -11.13 -17.15
CA ASP A 111 -25.55 -12.29 -16.53
C ASP A 111 -24.30 -12.68 -17.29
N TYR A 112 -23.24 -13.00 -16.56
CA TYR A 112 -21.98 -13.50 -17.10
C TYR A 112 -21.82 -14.98 -16.82
N THR A 113 -21.24 -15.72 -17.76
CA THR A 113 -20.92 -17.14 -17.57
C THR A 113 -19.45 -17.40 -17.85
N ALA A 114 -18.78 -18.12 -16.96
CA ALA A 114 -17.36 -18.45 -17.08
C ALA A 114 -17.05 -19.83 -16.51
N SER A 115 -16.05 -20.50 -17.08
CA SER A 115 -15.53 -21.77 -16.54
C SER A 115 -14.69 -21.55 -15.29
N VAL A 116 -14.03 -20.38 -15.16
CA VAL A 116 -13.20 -19.99 -14.03
C VAL A 116 -13.64 -18.61 -13.56
N MET A 117 -13.81 -18.44 -12.26
CA MET A 117 -14.05 -17.17 -11.59
C MET A 117 -12.88 -16.87 -10.65
N VAL A 118 -12.32 -15.66 -10.75
CA VAL A 118 -11.28 -15.18 -9.85
C VAL A 118 -11.88 -14.14 -8.93
N ASN A 119 -11.85 -14.40 -7.63
CA ASN A 119 -12.24 -13.45 -6.61
C ASN A 119 -11.04 -12.57 -6.23
N ALA A 120 -10.99 -11.35 -6.73
CA ALA A 120 -9.96 -10.36 -6.48
C ALA A 120 -10.54 -9.09 -5.82
N SER A 121 -11.59 -9.23 -5.00
CA SER A 121 -12.38 -8.13 -4.47
C SER A 121 -11.80 -7.50 -3.18
N GLY A 122 -10.55 -7.80 -2.83
CA GLY A 122 -9.85 -7.16 -1.70
C GLY A 122 -10.59 -7.37 -0.38
N GLY A 123 -10.95 -6.30 0.33
CA GLY A 123 -11.66 -6.38 1.61
C GLY A 123 -13.06 -7.01 1.53
N TRP A 124 -13.62 -7.16 0.34
CA TRP A 124 -14.92 -7.84 0.11
C TRP A 124 -14.77 -9.31 -0.29
N ALA A 125 -13.57 -9.88 -0.24
CA ALA A 125 -13.32 -11.24 -0.71
C ALA A 125 -14.21 -12.28 -0.02
N ASP A 126 -14.40 -12.17 1.29
CA ASP A 126 -15.26 -13.09 2.05
C ASP A 126 -16.74 -12.88 1.72
N ALA A 127 -17.18 -11.66 1.46
CA ALA A 127 -18.55 -11.39 1.00
C ALA A 127 -18.81 -12.04 -0.38
N VAL A 128 -17.87 -11.93 -1.31
CA VAL A 128 -17.96 -12.60 -2.62
C VAL A 128 -17.89 -14.13 -2.48
N ALA A 129 -17.05 -14.64 -1.58
CA ALA A 129 -17.00 -16.07 -1.28
C ALA A 129 -18.36 -16.60 -0.79
N HIS A 130 -19.03 -15.87 0.12
CA HIS A 130 -20.37 -16.23 0.58
C HIS A 130 -21.40 -16.24 -0.56
N LEU A 131 -21.39 -15.23 -1.45
CA LEU A 131 -22.26 -15.20 -2.63
C LEU A 131 -22.03 -16.40 -3.54
N ALA A 132 -20.82 -16.91 -3.62
CA ALA A 132 -20.44 -18.05 -4.44
C ALA A 132 -20.63 -19.41 -3.75
N GLY A 133 -21.09 -19.44 -2.49
CA GLY A 133 -21.19 -20.67 -1.70
C GLY A 133 -19.83 -21.31 -1.40
N VAL A 134 -18.75 -20.53 -1.39
CA VAL A 134 -17.38 -20.98 -1.11
C VAL A 134 -16.97 -20.53 0.29
N ALA A 135 -16.19 -21.34 0.97
CA ALA A 135 -15.69 -21.03 2.31
C ALA A 135 -14.88 -19.72 2.30
N PRO A 136 -15.15 -18.79 3.23
CA PRO A 136 -14.38 -17.57 3.39
C PRO A 136 -12.96 -17.88 3.90
N ILE A 137 -12.02 -16.99 3.64
CA ILE A 137 -10.62 -17.10 4.07
C ILE A 137 -10.32 -16.32 5.34
N GLY A 138 -11.29 -15.58 5.89
CA GLY A 138 -11.17 -14.86 7.16
C GLY A 138 -10.54 -13.45 7.02
N ILE A 139 -10.75 -12.77 5.89
CA ILE A 139 -10.27 -11.40 5.71
C ILE A 139 -11.07 -10.43 6.58
N THR A 140 -10.39 -9.72 7.47
CA THR A 140 -10.97 -8.64 8.24
C THR A 140 -10.46 -7.29 7.71
N PRO A 141 -11.28 -6.52 6.98
CA PRO A 141 -10.87 -5.21 6.48
C PRO A 141 -10.84 -4.19 7.62
N TYR A 142 -9.71 -3.52 7.77
CA TYR A 142 -9.56 -2.42 8.72
C TYR A 142 -9.62 -1.09 7.97
N LYS A 143 -10.37 -0.14 8.51
CA LYS A 143 -10.41 1.22 8.00
C LYS A 143 -9.18 1.99 8.51
N ARG A 144 -8.40 2.53 7.59
CA ARG A 144 -7.31 3.45 7.88
C ARG A 144 -7.62 4.80 7.22
N THR A 145 -7.44 5.89 7.97
CA THR A 145 -7.67 7.23 7.46
C THR A 145 -6.35 7.82 6.99
N ALA A 146 -6.23 8.11 5.70
CA ALA A 146 -5.17 8.96 5.18
C ALA A 146 -5.68 10.39 5.02
N PHE A 147 -4.80 11.37 5.24
CA PHE A 147 -5.11 12.78 5.10
C PHE A 147 -3.91 13.52 4.52
N THR A 148 -4.17 14.66 3.90
CA THR A 148 -3.13 15.56 3.40
C THR A 148 -3.14 16.86 4.20
N PHE A 149 -1.98 17.47 4.33
CA PHE A 149 -1.80 18.77 4.99
C PHE A 149 -0.69 19.57 4.29
N PRO A 150 -0.68 20.90 4.44
CA PRO A 150 0.30 21.77 3.76
C PRO A 150 1.73 21.37 4.10
N LEU A 151 2.63 21.55 3.13
CA LEU A 151 4.08 21.48 3.39
C LEU A 151 4.48 22.53 4.40
N LEU A 152 5.48 22.21 5.21
CA LEU A 152 6.15 23.18 6.04
C LEU A 152 6.95 24.14 5.16
N PRO A 153 7.11 25.42 5.56
CA PRO A 153 7.99 26.35 4.85
C PRO A 153 9.40 25.77 4.68
N GLY A 154 9.93 25.82 3.48
CA GLY A 154 11.24 25.25 3.14
C GLY A 154 11.24 23.75 2.79
N ALA A 155 10.09 23.10 2.79
CA ALA A 155 9.94 21.69 2.39
C ALA A 155 9.56 21.53 0.90
N GLU A 156 9.45 22.63 0.16
CA GLU A 156 9.10 22.62 -1.27
C GLU A 156 10.20 21.92 -2.07
N GLY A 157 9.82 20.90 -2.84
CA GLY A 157 10.75 20.10 -3.66
C GLY A 157 11.71 19.20 -2.86
N ALA A 158 11.51 19.05 -1.56
CA ALA A 158 12.33 18.17 -0.74
C ALA A 158 12.10 16.69 -1.10
N HIS A 159 13.19 15.99 -1.33
CA HIS A 159 13.18 14.52 -1.51
C HIS A 159 13.31 13.81 -0.15
N TRP A 160 12.43 14.16 0.78
CA TRP A 160 12.41 13.52 2.09
C TRP A 160 11.84 12.10 2.00
N PRO A 161 12.38 11.15 2.78
CA PRO A 161 11.88 9.79 2.77
C PRO A 161 10.45 9.70 3.33
N HIS A 162 9.79 8.59 3.08
CA HIS A 162 8.65 8.16 3.89
C HIS A 162 9.12 7.95 5.33
N VAL A 163 8.41 8.47 6.31
CA VAL A 163 8.73 8.30 7.74
C VAL A 163 7.58 7.63 8.46
N CYS A 164 7.88 6.64 9.30
CA CYS A 164 6.91 6.01 10.19
C CYS A 164 7.54 5.68 11.54
N ASN A 165 6.72 5.41 12.56
CA ASN A 165 7.21 4.86 13.81
C ASN A 165 7.31 3.33 13.78
N ALA A 166 8.12 2.75 14.67
CA ALA A 166 8.38 1.31 14.76
C ALA A 166 7.12 0.45 14.97
N ASP A 167 6.06 1.04 15.55
CA ASP A 167 4.77 0.37 15.77
C ASP A 167 3.78 0.57 14.61
N TYR A 168 4.17 1.26 13.53
CA TYR A 168 3.35 1.57 12.35
C TYR A 168 2.01 2.23 12.67
N GLN A 169 1.98 3.03 13.76
CA GLN A 169 0.77 3.74 14.18
C GLN A 169 0.51 5.00 13.35
N TRP A 170 1.57 5.57 12.79
CA TRP A 170 1.50 6.72 11.90
C TRP A 170 2.61 6.67 10.85
N TYR A 171 2.37 7.33 9.75
CA TYR A 171 3.39 7.64 8.77
C TYR A 171 3.17 9.04 8.17
N VAL A 172 4.20 9.59 7.58
CA VAL A 172 4.15 10.82 6.80
C VAL A 172 5.15 10.76 5.65
N LYS A 173 4.77 11.32 4.51
CA LYS A 173 5.66 11.53 3.37
C LYS A 173 5.28 12.79 2.60
N PRO A 174 6.21 13.45 1.89
CA PRO A 174 5.87 14.44 0.87
C PRO A 174 5.10 13.78 -0.29
N GLU A 175 4.05 14.44 -0.76
CA GLU A 175 3.19 13.94 -1.84
C GLU A 175 2.60 15.11 -2.64
N HIS A 176 2.99 15.28 -3.91
CA HIS A 176 2.41 16.26 -4.84
C HIS A 176 2.18 17.68 -4.26
N GLY A 177 3.19 18.25 -3.59
CA GLY A 177 3.13 19.61 -3.03
C GLY A 177 2.43 19.74 -1.68
N CYS A 178 2.15 18.62 -1.02
CA CYS A 178 1.65 18.55 0.35
C CYS A 178 2.35 17.42 1.11
N PHE A 179 2.06 17.28 2.39
CA PHE A 179 2.33 16.04 3.11
C PHE A 179 1.11 15.13 3.06
N MET A 180 1.34 13.83 2.95
CA MET A 180 0.34 12.80 3.20
C MET A 180 0.73 12.03 4.45
N GLY A 181 -0.25 11.77 5.31
CA GLY A 181 -0.08 11.00 6.54
C GLY A 181 -1.27 10.11 6.85
N SER A 182 -1.08 9.19 7.76
CA SER A 182 -2.12 8.30 8.30
C SER A 182 -1.77 7.89 9.73
#